data_96eef5317589955d84d4117514a17aca
#
_entry.id   96eef5317589955d84d4117514a17aca
#
_cell.length_a   1.000
_cell.length_b   1.000
_cell.length_c   1.000
_cell.angle_alpha   90.00
_cell.angle_beta   90.00
_cell.angle_gamma   90.00
#
_symmetry.space_group_name_H-M   'P 1'
#
loop_
_entity.id
_entity.type
_entity.pdbx_description
1 polymer ?
#
loop_
_entity_poly.entity_id
_entity_poly.type
_entity_poly.pdbx_seq_one_letter_code
_entity_poly.pdbx_strand_id
1 'polypeptide(L)'
;MFIKICGMTRQQDLDLASSLGANLCGFIFAQKSPRFITPGAAAALDSHGMARVGVFLTDDSGFILRTAAEARLDFIQLHGRQSSATALAAGPSRVIRVLWPGTYPDAESFQKDLDKASGESAFLLFDAGKQGSGGTGTRFQWSRLGRVHIPLPWFLSGGLTPESPADIALLEDRPDGLDFNSGLEDAPGVKNAGLMREAFANLRKAGLAPDSRFDLKGQRN
;
A
#
# COMPACT_ATOMS: atom_id res chain seq x y z
N MET A 1 12.02 -6.92 3.49
CA MET A 1 10.89 -6.45 2.65
C MET A 1 9.81 -5.88 3.55
N PHE A 2 9.14 -4.79 3.16
CA PHE A 2 8.02 -4.23 3.92
C PHE A 2 6.72 -4.94 3.57
N ILE A 3 5.92 -5.27 4.58
CA ILE A 3 4.60 -5.89 4.38
C ILE A 3 3.52 -4.98 4.93
N LYS A 4 2.60 -4.58 4.05
CA LYS A 4 1.41 -3.80 4.36
C LYS A 4 0.18 -4.69 4.22
N ILE A 5 -0.72 -4.63 5.22
CA ILE A 5 -2.04 -5.24 5.14
C ILE A 5 -3.08 -4.12 5.10
N CYS A 6 -3.79 -4.00 3.98
CA CYS A 6 -4.70 -2.89 3.70
C CYS A 6 -6.16 -3.27 3.97
N GLY A 7 -7.03 -2.26 4.16
CA GLY A 7 -8.45 -2.44 4.38
C GLY A 7 -8.82 -3.00 5.76
N MET A 8 -8.05 -2.62 6.77
CA MET A 8 -8.28 -3.03 8.16
C MET A 8 -9.52 -2.34 8.75
N THR A 9 -10.39 -3.14 9.39
CA THR A 9 -11.62 -2.66 10.02
C THR A 9 -11.86 -3.29 11.40
N ARG A 10 -11.09 -4.31 11.81
CA ARG A 10 -11.30 -5.09 13.03
C ARG A 10 -9.99 -5.24 13.81
N GLN A 11 -10.08 -5.17 15.14
CA GLN A 11 -8.91 -5.31 16.02
C GLN A 11 -8.22 -6.66 15.85
N GLN A 12 -8.95 -7.74 15.81
CA GLN A 12 -8.39 -9.09 15.66
C GLN A 12 -7.52 -9.28 14.41
N ASP A 13 -7.81 -8.52 13.33
CA ASP A 13 -7.02 -8.58 12.10
C ASP A 13 -5.69 -7.84 12.26
N LEU A 14 -5.69 -6.73 13.01
CA LEU A 14 -4.48 -6.00 13.38
C LEU A 14 -3.60 -6.81 14.33
N ASP A 15 -4.20 -7.45 15.33
CA ASP A 15 -3.49 -8.32 16.29
C ASP A 15 -2.75 -9.43 15.54
N LEU A 16 -3.44 -10.08 14.61
CA LEU A 16 -2.84 -11.14 13.79
C LEU A 16 -1.76 -10.59 12.86
N ALA A 17 -2.03 -9.50 12.14
CA ALA A 17 -1.06 -8.90 11.21
C ALA A 17 0.24 -8.53 11.92
N SER A 18 0.14 -7.86 13.08
CA SER A 18 1.28 -7.53 13.92
C SER A 18 2.04 -8.76 14.39
N SER A 19 1.35 -9.78 14.89
CA SER A 19 1.97 -11.03 15.36
C SER A 19 2.72 -11.80 14.27
N LEU A 20 2.30 -11.65 13.00
CA LEU A 20 2.97 -12.23 11.84
C LEU A 20 4.16 -11.41 11.36
N GLY A 21 4.29 -10.15 11.82
CA GLY A 21 5.38 -9.24 11.49
C GLY A 21 5.05 -8.25 10.36
N ALA A 22 3.78 -7.93 10.13
CA ALA A 22 3.43 -6.83 9.21
C ALA A 22 4.03 -5.50 9.70
N ASN A 23 4.48 -4.66 8.76
CA ASN A 23 5.10 -3.37 9.06
C ASN A 23 4.09 -2.22 9.02
N LEU A 24 3.07 -2.31 8.15
CA LEU A 24 2.09 -1.26 7.94
C LEU A 24 0.67 -1.84 7.92
N CYS A 25 -0.28 -1.06 8.44
CA CYS A 25 -1.72 -1.34 8.36
C CYS A 25 -2.44 -0.19 7.63
N GLY A 26 -3.31 -0.54 6.68
CA GLY A 26 -4.03 0.42 5.84
C GLY A 26 -5.51 0.57 6.23
N PHE A 27 -5.98 1.82 6.34
CA PHE A 27 -7.36 2.19 6.62
C PHE A 27 -7.93 2.97 5.44
N ILE A 28 -9.11 2.60 4.94
CA ILE A 28 -9.69 3.19 3.72
C ILE A 28 -10.74 4.23 4.09
N PHE A 29 -10.47 5.50 3.75
CA PHE A 29 -11.36 6.63 4.02
C PHE A 29 -12.20 7.07 2.80
N ALA A 30 -12.44 6.17 1.88
CA ALA A 30 -13.32 6.37 0.74
C ALA A 30 -14.72 5.81 1.06
N GLN A 31 -15.73 6.66 1.26
CA GLN A 31 -17.08 6.26 1.72
C GLN A 31 -17.76 5.19 0.85
N LYS A 32 -17.46 5.16 -0.45
CA LYS A 32 -18.01 4.15 -1.37
C LYS A 32 -17.29 2.81 -1.30
N SER A 33 -16.19 2.71 -0.58
CA SER A 33 -15.47 1.45 -0.40
C SER A 33 -16.24 0.53 0.56
N PRO A 34 -16.39 -0.76 0.24
CA PRO A 34 -16.94 -1.71 1.20
C PRO A 34 -16.03 -1.96 2.41
N ARG A 35 -14.79 -1.41 2.37
CA ARG A 35 -13.80 -1.44 3.47
C ARG A 35 -13.67 -0.08 4.16
N PHE A 36 -14.65 0.79 3.98
CA PHE A 36 -14.64 2.11 4.61
C PHE A 36 -14.64 1.99 6.13
N ILE A 37 -13.81 2.82 6.77
CA ILE A 37 -13.80 3.01 8.21
C ILE A 37 -13.81 4.51 8.53
N THR A 38 -14.50 4.92 9.58
CA THR A 38 -14.47 6.32 10.02
C THR A 38 -13.14 6.66 10.69
N PRO A 39 -12.68 7.93 10.67
CA PRO A 39 -11.44 8.32 11.33
C PRO A 39 -11.41 7.97 12.81
N GLY A 40 -12.50 8.23 13.54
CA GLY A 40 -12.62 7.90 14.97
C GLY A 40 -12.57 6.39 15.23
N ALA A 41 -13.23 5.56 14.39
CA ALA A 41 -13.14 4.10 14.52
C ALA A 41 -11.72 3.60 14.23
N ALA A 42 -11.05 4.14 13.21
CA ALA A 42 -9.66 3.79 12.95
C ALA A 42 -8.73 4.21 14.10
N ALA A 43 -8.95 5.39 14.71
CA ALA A 43 -8.19 5.88 15.87
C ALA A 43 -8.33 5.00 17.10
N ALA A 44 -9.47 4.33 17.26
CA ALA A 44 -9.76 3.43 18.41
C ALA A 44 -9.05 2.06 18.27
N LEU A 45 -8.60 1.68 17.09
CA LEU A 45 -7.89 0.43 16.86
C LEU A 45 -6.40 0.56 17.23
N ASP A 46 -5.88 -0.44 17.94
CA ASP A 46 -4.43 -0.54 18.24
C ASP A 46 -3.70 -1.17 17.06
N SER A 47 -2.74 -0.45 16.53
CA SER A 47 -1.89 -0.94 15.43
C SER A 47 -0.68 -1.76 15.90
N HIS A 48 -0.46 -1.92 17.21
CA HIS A 48 0.68 -2.65 17.79
C HIS A 48 2.04 -2.22 17.22
N GLY A 49 2.22 -0.92 16.99
CA GLY A 49 3.46 -0.36 16.43
C GLY A 49 3.61 -0.47 14.90
N MET A 50 2.68 -1.10 14.20
CA MET A 50 2.62 -1.01 12.74
C MET A 50 2.35 0.44 12.31
N ALA A 51 3.01 0.91 11.24
CA ALA A 51 2.74 2.21 10.67
C ALA A 51 1.32 2.29 10.09
N ARG A 52 0.60 3.36 10.41
CA ARG A 52 -0.79 3.58 10.04
C ARG A 52 -0.89 4.32 8.72
N VAL A 53 -1.47 3.71 7.72
CA VAL A 53 -1.62 4.28 6.37
C VAL A 53 -3.07 4.59 6.09
N GLY A 54 -3.39 5.86 5.81
CA GLY A 54 -4.72 6.24 5.33
C GLY A 54 -4.80 6.24 3.82
N VAL A 55 -5.80 5.57 3.25
CA VAL A 55 -6.02 5.49 1.81
C VAL A 55 -7.13 6.46 1.41
N PHE A 56 -6.82 7.36 0.46
CA PHE A 56 -7.71 8.44 0.03
C PHE A 56 -7.90 8.43 -1.49
N LEU A 57 -9.14 8.75 -1.93
CA LEU A 57 -9.51 8.94 -3.34
C LEU A 57 -9.81 10.41 -3.66
N THR A 58 -10.12 11.22 -2.66
CA THR A 58 -10.44 12.66 -2.81
C THR A 58 -9.19 13.50 -3.01
N ASP A 59 -9.32 14.65 -3.67
CA ASP A 59 -8.29 15.70 -3.80
C ASP A 59 -8.49 16.85 -2.76
N ASP A 60 -9.42 16.71 -1.82
CA ASP A 60 -9.61 17.65 -0.72
C ASP A 60 -8.51 17.47 0.33
N SER A 61 -7.46 18.27 0.24
CA SER A 61 -6.33 18.27 1.18
C SER A 61 -6.75 18.57 2.62
N GLY A 62 -7.75 19.44 2.81
CA GLY A 62 -8.28 19.75 4.14
C GLY A 62 -8.93 18.54 4.79
N PHE A 63 -9.75 17.78 4.06
CA PHE A 63 -10.32 16.52 4.54
C PHE A 63 -9.23 15.50 4.85
N ILE A 64 -8.26 15.33 3.96
CA ILE A 64 -7.14 14.38 4.13
C ILE A 64 -6.38 14.69 5.43
N LEU A 65 -6.00 15.95 5.65
CA LEU A 65 -5.21 16.35 6.81
C LEU A 65 -5.98 16.21 8.13
N ARG A 66 -7.25 16.59 8.17
CA ARG A 66 -8.10 16.39 9.36
C ARG A 66 -8.26 14.91 9.68
N THR A 67 -8.54 14.08 8.68
CA THR A 67 -8.66 12.63 8.83
C THR A 67 -7.33 12.02 9.28
N ALA A 68 -6.20 12.46 8.72
CA ALA A 68 -4.89 11.96 9.11
C ALA A 68 -4.56 12.27 10.58
N ALA A 69 -4.91 13.46 11.06
CA ALA A 69 -4.72 13.84 12.46
C ALA A 69 -5.63 13.02 13.39
N GLU A 70 -6.92 12.92 13.10
CA GLU A 70 -7.89 12.19 13.91
C GLU A 70 -7.57 10.69 13.98
N ALA A 71 -7.27 10.06 12.83
CA ALA A 71 -6.94 8.63 12.75
C ALA A 71 -5.48 8.32 13.12
N ARG A 72 -4.67 9.31 13.52
CA ARG A 72 -3.25 9.19 13.91
C ARG A 72 -2.44 8.46 12.83
N LEU A 73 -2.54 8.93 11.57
CA LEU A 73 -1.85 8.30 10.45
C LEU A 73 -0.39 8.72 10.36
N ASP A 74 0.49 7.75 10.11
CA ASP A 74 1.90 7.97 9.80
C ASP A 74 2.07 8.33 8.31
N PHE A 75 1.33 7.64 7.42
CA PHE A 75 1.39 7.82 5.98
C PHE A 75 0.01 8.12 5.37
N ILE A 76 0.05 8.85 4.25
CA ILE A 76 -1.11 9.23 3.43
C ILE A 76 -0.93 8.60 2.05
N GLN A 77 -1.73 7.58 1.74
CA GLN A 77 -1.75 6.94 0.43
C GLN A 77 -2.74 7.65 -0.48
N LEU A 78 -2.22 8.31 -1.51
CA LEU A 78 -2.99 8.99 -2.55
C LEU A 78 -3.32 7.99 -3.66
N HIS A 79 -4.52 7.41 -3.60
CA HIS A 79 -4.98 6.31 -4.46
C HIS A 79 -5.94 6.79 -5.55
N GLY A 80 -5.71 7.98 -6.09
CA GLY A 80 -6.53 8.62 -7.12
C GLY A 80 -5.72 9.58 -7.99
N ARG A 81 -6.41 10.51 -8.64
CA ARG A 81 -5.80 11.59 -9.42
C ARG A 81 -5.59 12.85 -8.60
N GLN A 82 -5.10 12.69 -7.37
CA GLN A 82 -4.81 13.84 -6.53
C GLN A 82 -3.70 14.71 -7.13
N SER A 83 -3.89 16.02 -7.01
CA SER A 83 -2.98 17.03 -7.51
C SER A 83 -1.65 17.07 -6.76
N SER A 84 -0.64 17.68 -7.37
CA SER A 84 0.64 17.98 -6.70
C SER A 84 0.41 18.85 -5.45
N ALA A 85 -0.53 19.80 -5.51
CA ALA A 85 -0.86 20.65 -4.37
C ALA A 85 -1.32 19.83 -3.16
N THR A 86 -2.13 18.80 -3.36
CA THR A 86 -2.58 17.90 -2.29
C THR A 86 -1.42 17.07 -1.73
N ALA A 87 -0.52 16.57 -2.57
CA ALA A 87 0.65 15.83 -2.11
C ALA A 87 1.60 16.71 -1.29
N LEU A 88 1.87 17.92 -1.76
CA LEU A 88 2.71 18.89 -1.05
C LEU A 88 2.08 19.32 0.29
N ALA A 89 0.76 19.55 0.32
CA ALA A 89 0.04 19.88 1.55
C ALA A 89 0.06 18.70 2.56
N ALA A 90 -0.01 17.46 2.08
CA ALA A 90 0.09 16.27 2.92
C ALA A 90 1.49 16.08 3.54
N GLY A 91 2.51 16.67 2.94
CA GLY A 91 3.94 16.51 3.28
C GLY A 91 4.57 15.34 2.53
N PRO A 92 5.44 15.58 1.55
CA PRO A 92 6.03 14.55 0.68
C PRO A 92 6.65 13.37 1.44
N SER A 93 7.29 13.62 2.58
CA SER A 93 7.95 12.59 3.41
C SER A 93 7.00 11.53 4.00
N ARG A 94 5.70 11.75 3.94
CA ARG A 94 4.68 10.81 4.42
C ARG A 94 3.66 10.41 3.35
N VAL A 95 3.89 10.78 2.09
CA VAL A 95 3.00 10.43 0.98
C VAL A 95 3.46 9.11 0.35
N ILE A 96 2.49 8.21 0.13
CA ILE A 96 2.60 7.04 -0.75
C ILE A 96 1.78 7.35 -2.00
N ARG A 97 2.44 7.56 -3.13
CA ARG A 97 1.78 7.84 -4.41
C ARG A 97 1.44 6.55 -5.14
N VAL A 98 0.18 6.36 -5.48
CA VAL A 98 -0.25 5.20 -6.28
C VAL A 98 -0.19 5.52 -7.76
N LEU A 99 0.39 4.61 -8.53
CA LEU A 99 0.42 4.62 -9.99
C LEU A 99 -0.07 3.27 -10.52
N TRP A 100 -0.65 3.29 -11.73
CA TRP A 100 -1.19 2.10 -12.40
C TRP A 100 -0.43 1.85 -13.70
N PRO A 101 0.71 1.14 -13.67
CA PRO A 101 1.58 0.97 -14.84
C PRO A 101 0.86 0.41 -16.06
N GLY A 102 -0.20 -0.41 -15.86
CA GLY A 102 -1.02 -0.97 -16.94
C GLY A 102 -1.86 0.06 -17.72
N THR A 103 -2.03 1.29 -17.20
CA THR A 103 -2.86 2.33 -17.83
C THR A 103 -2.07 3.28 -18.72
N TYR A 104 -0.74 3.26 -18.67
CA TYR A 104 0.10 4.12 -19.50
C TYR A 104 0.25 3.56 -20.91
N PRO A 105 0.16 4.41 -21.95
CA PRO A 105 0.30 3.98 -23.33
C PRO A 105 1.74 3.54 -23.65
N ASP A 106 2.74 4.19 -23.04
CA ASP A 106 4.16 3.96 -23.29
C ASP A 106 5.03 4.19 -22.04
N ALA A 107 6.31 3.85 -22.13
CA ALA A 107 7.26 4.00 -21.03
C ALA A 107 7.61 5.47 -20.74
N GLU A 108 7.59 6.35 -21.76
CA GLU A 108 7.93 7.77 -21.60
C GLU A 108 6.88 8.49 -20.74
N SER A 109 5.58 8.30 -21.02
CA SER A 109 4.50 8.86 -20.21
C SER A 109 4.50 8.33 -18.78
N PHE A 110 4.86 7.06 -18.59
CA PHE A 110 5.00 6.48 -17.26
C PHE A 110 6.21 7.08 -16.52
N GLN A 111 7.38 7.21 -17.19
CA GLN A 111 8.58 7.82 -16.60
C GLN A 111 8.31 9.25 -16.14
N LYS A 112 7.60 10.05 -16.94
CA LYS A 112 7.24 11.42 -16.58
C LYS A 112 6.45 11.51 -15.28
N ASP A 113 5.51 10.60 -15.05
CA ASP A 113 4.74 10.57 -13.80
C ASP A 113 5.59 10.04 -12.62
N LEU A 114 6.52 9.11 -12.86
CA LEU A 114 7.50 8.66 -11.86
C LEU A 114 8.41 9.81 -11.41
N ASP A 115 8.98 10.57 -12.36
CA ASP A 115 9.85 11.70 -12.08
C ASP A 115 9.10 12.79 -11.29
N LYS A 116 7.86 13.08 -11.67
CA LYS A 116 7.00 13.98 -10.92
C LYS A 116 6.74 13.51 -9.50
N ALA A 117 6.40 12.23 -9.32
CA ALA A 117 6.10 11.65 -8.02
C ALA A 117 7.32 11.66 -7.09
N SER A 118 8.56 11.64 -7.62
CA SER A 118 9.79 11.66 -6.83
C SER A 118 9.96 12.92 -5.96
N GLY A 119 9.43 14.06 -6.40
CA GLY A 119 9.42 15.31 -5.63
C GLY A 119 8.22 15.47 -4.69
N GLU A 120 7.24 14.57 -4.77
CA GLU A 120 5.93 14.70 -4.11
C GLU A 120 5.62 13.58 -3.12
N SER A 121 6.47 12.56 -3.01
CA SER A 121 6.20 11.37 -2.18
C SER A 121 7.46 10.72 -1.64
N ALA A 122 7.31 9.95 -0.56
CA ALA A 122 8.37 9.13 0.02
C ALA A 122 8.41 7.73 -0.60
N PHE A 123 7.26 7.23 -1.03
CA PHE A 123 7.10 5.90 -1.60
C PHE A 123 6.17 5.93 -2.81
N LEU A 124 6.42 5.00 -3.72
CA LEU A 124 5.48 4.65 -4.79
C LEU A 124 4.71 3.38 -4.41
N LEU A 125 3.51 3.24 -4.95
CA LEU A 125 2.76 1.99 -4.91
C LEU A 125 2.25 1.70 -6.31
N PHE A 126 2.64 0.57 -6.88
CA PHE A 126 2.14 0.12 -8.18
C PHE A 126 0.99 -0.86 -7.97
N ASP A 127 -0.18 -0.46 -8.44
CA ASP A 127 -1.39 -1.29 -8.38
C ASP A 127 -1.65 -1.93 -9.76
N ALA A 128 -1.79 -3.26 -9.77
CA ALA A 128 -2.11 -4.03 -10.97
C ALA A 128 -3.56 -3.82 -11.46
N GLY A 129 -4.42 -3.27 -10.63
CA GLY A 129 -5.82 -2.97 -10.94
C GLY A 129 -6.00 -1.80 -11.90
N LYS A 130 -7.25 -1.40 -12.11
CA LYS A 130 -7.59 -0.14 -12.79
C LYS A 130 -7.75 0.97 -11.75
N GLN A 131 -7.41 2.19 -12.13
CA GLN A 131 -7.56 3.38 -11.29
C GLN A 131 -8.98 3.46 -10.68
N GLY A 132 -9.05 3.59 -9.35
CA GLY A 132 -10.31 3.68 -8.61
C GLY A 132 -11.04 2.35 -8.38
N SER A 133 -10.48 1.21 -8.80
CA SER A 133 -11.02 -0.12 -8.53
C SER A 133 -9.92 -1.03 -7.96
N GLY A 134 -9.93 -1.24 -6.66
CA GLY A 134 -9.04 -2.24 -6.04
C GLY A 134 -9.58 -3.67 -6.23
N GLY A 135 -8.68 -4.65 -6.35
CA GLY A 135 -9.03 -6.07 -6.22
C GLY A 135 -9.64 -6.74 -7.46
N THR A 136 -9.21 -6.36 -8.68
CA THR A 136 -9.71 -6.98 -9.94
C THR A 136 -9.09 -8.35 -10.26
N GLY A 137 -8.13 -8.85 -9.45
CA GLY A 137 -7.48 -10.14 -9.68
C GLY A 137 -6.59 -10.23 -10.93
N THR A 138 -6.39 -9.11 -11.64
CA THR A 138 -5.58 -9.08 -12.87
C THR A 138 -4.11 -9.11 -12.50
N ARG A 139 -3.37 -10.11 -12.99
CA ARG A 139 -1.90 -10.17 -12.83
C ARG A 139 -1.25 -9.02 -13.57
N PHE A 140 -0.34 -8.35 -12.89
CA PHE A 140 0.47 -7.27 -13.43
C PHE A 140 1.45 -7.79 -14.50
N GLN A 141 1.62 -7.03 -15.60
CA GLN A 141 2.67 -7.32 -16.57
C GLN A 141 3.99 -6.69 -16.09
N TRP A 142 4.76 -7.43 -15.31
CA TRP A 142 6.05 -7.03 -14.72
C TRP A 142 7.06 -6.49 -15.74
N SER A 143 7.01 -6.97 -16.99
CA SER A 143 7.91 -6.55 -18.07
C SER A 143 7.84 -5.04 -18.40
N ARG A 144 6.81 -4.33 -17.95
CA ARG A 144 6.70 -2.89 -18.12
C ARG A 144 7.61 -2.10 -17.18
N LEU A 145 7.93 -2.64 -16.01
CA LEU A 145 8.80 -1.96 -15.04
C LEU A 145 10.26 -1.93 -15.50
N GLY A 146 10.75 -2.98 -16.15
CA GLY A 146 12.12 -3.06 -16.66
C GLY A 146 12.46 -2.05 -17.78
N ARG A 147 11.51 -1.15 -18.14
CA ARG A 147 11.71 -0.13 -19.18
C ARG A 147 11.76 1.30 -18.62
N VAL A 148 11.66 1.46 -17.31
CA VAL A 148 11.63 2.76 -16.63
C VAL A 148 12.60 2.76 -15.45
N HIS A 149 13.05 3.95 -15.08
CA HIS A 149 13.79 4.15 -13.83
C HIS A 149 12.81 4.47 -12.70
N ILE A 150 12.82 3.67 -11.64
CA ILE A 150 11.97 3.88 -10.46
C ILE A 150 12.76 4.67 -9.42
N PRO A 151 12.45 5.97 -9.19
CA PRO A 151 13.30 6.88 -8.42
C PRO A 151 13.15 6.75 -6.90
N LEU A 152 12.14 6.03 -6.41
CA LEU A 152 11.81 5.90 -4.99
C LEU A 152 11.61 4.44 -4.60
N PRO A 153 11.74 4.09 -3.32
CA PRO A 153 11.28 2.79 -2.81
C PRO A 153 9.80 2.59 -3.14
N TRP A 154 9.42 1.34 -3.49
CA TRP A 154 8.10 1.08 -4.00
C TRP A 154 7.46 -0.19 -3.48
N PHE A 155 6.13 -0.14 -3.39
CA PHE A 155 5.28 -1.27 -3.03
C PHE A 155 4.60 -1.82 -4.26
N LEU A 156 4.46 -3.14 -4.27
CA LEU A 156 3.60 -3.83 -5.19
C LEU A 156 2.25 -4.11 -4.57
N SER A 157 1.18 -3.85 -5.32
CA SER A 157 -0.20 -4.09 -4.95
C SER A 157 -1.03 -4.62 -6.13
N GLY A 158 -2.28 -4.96 -5.85
CA GLY A 158 -3.24 -5.40 -6.85
C GLY A 158 -3.27 -6.92 -7.04
N GLY A 159 -4.26 -7.57 -6.44
CA GLY A 159 -4.53 -9.00 -6.59
C GLY A 159 -3.49 -9.94 -5.97
N LEU A 160 -2.67 -9.47 -5.02
CA LEU A 160 -1.74 -10.32 -4.29
C LEU A 160 -2.49 -11.35 -3.44
N THR A 161 -2.09 -12.61 -3.56
CA THR A 161 -2.62 -13.77 -2.83
C THR A 161 -1.49 -14.45 -2.02
N PRO A 162 -1.78 -15.44 -1.18
CA PRO A 162 -0.75 -16.18 -0.45
C PRO A 162 0.32 -16.81 -1.35
N GLU A 163 0.02 -17.13 -2.61
CA GLU A 163 0.94 -17.75 -3.58
C GLU A 163 1.86 -16.73 -4.26
N SER A 164 1.47 -15.45 -4.31
CA SER A 164 2.20 -14.38 -5.02
C SER A 164 3.68 -14.26 -4.63
N PRO A 165 4.12 -14.52 -3.38
CA PRO A 165 5.52 -14.41 -3.00
C PRO A 165 6.48 -15.25 -3.84
N ALA A 166 6.04 -16.42 -4.33
CA ALA A 166 6.88 -17.29 -5.15
C ALA A 166 7.24 -16.65 -6.50
N ASP A 167 6.26 -16.04 -7.16
CA ASP A 167 6.46 -15.34 -8.44
C ASP A 167 7.29 -14.06 -8.24
N ILE A 168 7.03 -13.32 -7.14
CA ILE A 168 7.74 -12.06 -6.82
C ILE A 168 9.22 -12.31 -6.54
N ALA A 169 9.57 -13.43 -5.91
CA ALA A 169 10.96 -13.78 -5.64
C ALA A 169 11.80 -14.00 -6.91
N LEU A 170 11.16 -14.26 -8.05
CA LEU A 170 11.79 -14.45 -9.36
C LEU A 170 12.00 -13.15 -10.14
N LEU A 171 11.47 -12.03 -9.64
CA LEU A 171 11.63 -10.74 -10.31
C LEU A 171 13.08 -10.23 -10.21
N GLU A 172 13.58 -9.68 -11.30
CA GLU A 172 14.88 -9.02 -11.38
C GLU A 172 14.85 -7.71 -10.55
N ASP A 173 13.83 -6.88 -10.80
CA ASP A 173 13.56 -5.66 -10.04
C ASP A 173 12.48 -5.95 -8.97
N ARG A 174 12.93 -6.27 -7.77
CA ARG A 174 12.02 -6.59 -6.66
C ARG A 174 11.48 -5.34 -5.99
N PRO A 175 10.19 -5.34 -5.60
CA PRO A 175 9.62 -4.28 -4.78
C PRO A 175 10.31 -4.22 -3.40
N ASP A 176 10.34 -3.04 -2.80
CA ASP A 176 10.75 -2.87 -1.40
C ASP A 176 9.67 -3.35 -0.44
N GLY A 177 8.40 -3.35 -0.88
CA GLY A 177 7.27 -3.81 -0.08
C GLY A 177 6.14 -4.43 -0.89
N LEU A 178 5.26 -5.15 -0.18
CA LEU A 178 4.04 -5.77 -0.72
C LEU A 178 2.82 -5.23 0.04
N ASP A 179 1.76 -4.89 -0.69
CA ASP A 179 0.49 -4.42 -0.13
C ASP A 179 -0.63 -5.42 -0.42
N PHE A 180 -0.96 -6.24 0.56
CA PHE A 180 -2.04 -7.22 0.49
C PHE A 180 -3.37 -6.60 0.93
N ASN A 181 -4.45 -6.96 0.24
CA ASN A 181 -5.80 -6.56 0.62
C ASN A 181 -6.79 -7.71 0.41
N SER A 182 -7.55 -7.70 -0.71
CA SER A 182 -8.66 -8.63 -0.98
C SER A 182 -8.23 -10.10 -1.08
N GLY A 183 -7.00 -10.39 -1.50
CA GLY A 183 -6.49 -11.76 -1.56
C GLY A 183 -6.29 -12.43 -0.20
N LEU A 184 -6.47 -11.69 0.90
CA LEU A 184 -6.41 -12.19 2.27
C LEU A 184 -7.75 -12.04 3.01
N GLU A 185 -8.88 -11.99 2.31
CA GLU A 185 -10.20 -11.72 2.89
C GLU A 185 -11.20 -12.86 2.65
N ASP A 186 -12.10 -13.06 3.61
CA ASP A 186 -13.33 -13.84 3.45
C ASP A 186 -14.44 -12.98 2.83
N ALA A 187 -14.50 -11.71 3.23
CA ALA A 187 -15.40 -10.70 2.72
C ALA A 187 -14.71 -9.32 2.83
N PRO A 188 -15.13 -8.30 2.06
CA PRO A 188 -14.53 -6.97 2.14
C PRO A 188 -14.44 -6.43 3.56
N GLY A 189 -13.20 -6.14 4.02
CA GLY A 189 -12.90 -5.67 5.38
C GLY A 189 -12.85 -6.76 6.46
N VAL A 190 -12.98 -8.04 6.07
CA VAL A 190 -12.91 -9.21 6.95
C VAL A 190 -11.75 -10.08 6.54
N LYS A 191 -10.60 -9.95 7.21
CA LYS A 191 -9.42 -10.76 6.88
C LYS A 191 -9.60 -12.21 7.30
N ASN A 192 -9.09 -13.13 6.47
CA ASN A 192 -9.01 -14.56 6.74
C ASN A 192 -7.69 -14.89 7.43
N ALA A 193 -7.77 -15.42 8.65
CA ALA A 193 -6.59 -15.75 9.44
C ALA A 193 -5.72 -16.86 8.82
N GLY A 194 -6.33 -17.81 8.13
CA GLY A 194 -5.63 -18.88 7.39
C GLY A 194 -4.81 -18.33 6.24
N LEU A 195 -5.44 -17.53 5.37
CA LEU A 195 -4.78 -16.88 4.24
C LEU A 195 -3.66 -15.94 4.67
N MET A 196 -3.86 -15.19 5.77
CA MET A 196 -2.79 -14.33 6.31
C MET A 196 -1.58 -15.16 6.76
N ARG A 197 -1.79 -16.23 7.55
CA ARG A 197 -0.70 -17.10 8.00
C ARG A 197 0.02 -17.76 6.83
N GLU A 198 -0.72 -18.22 5.83
CA GLU A 198 -0.20 -18.83 4.62
C GLU A 198 0.67 -17.84 3.82
N ALA A 199 0.18 -16.61 3.59
CA ALA A 199 0.95 -15.57 2.91
C ALA A 199 2.29 -15.30 3.60
N PHE A 200 2.29 -15.15 4.93
CA PHE A 200 3.52 -14.90 5.69
C PHE A 200 4.45 -16.13 5.73
N ALA A 201 3.92 -17.34 5.72
CA ALA A 201 4.72 -18.55 5.59
C ALA A 201 5.40 -18.63 4.20
N ASN A 202 4.67 -18.29 3.14
CA ASN A 202 5.18 -18.26 1.78
C ASN A 202 6.19 -17.12 1.55
N LEU A 203 5.99 -15.96 2.18
CA LEU A 203 7.00 -14.88 2.21
C LEU A 203 8.33 -15.38 2.79
N ARG A 204 8.30 -16.08 3.92
CA ARG A 204 9.52 -16.65 4.53
C ARG A 204 10.19 -17.69 3.63
N LYS A 205 9.41 -18.60 3.02
CA LYS A 205 9.93 -19.63 2.07
C LYS A 205 10.56 -19.00 0.84
N ALA A 206 10.01 -17.89 0.35
CA ALA A 206 10.50 -17.17 -0.82
C ALA A 206 11.71 -16.24 -0.51
N GLY A 207 12.17 -16.17 0.75
CA GLY A 207 13.24 -15.25 1.16
C GLY A 207 12.81 -13.77 1.19
N LEU A 208 11.51 -13.53 1.27
CA LEU A 208 10.87 -12.20 1.29
C LEU A 208 10.31 -11.85 2.68
N ALA A 209 10.89 -12.43 3.75
CA ALA A 209 10.42 -12.21 5.12
C ALA A 209 10.31 -10.71 5.46
N PRO A 210 9.32 -10.33 6.32
CA PRO A 210 9.22 -8.96 6.81
C PRO A 210 10.52 -8.46 7.42
N ASP A 211 10.90 -7.22 7.11
CA ASP A 211 12.06 -6.56 7.73
C ASP A 211 11.64 -5.93 9.06
N SER A 212 12.25 -6.36 10.16
CA SER A 212 12.00 -5.82 11.49
C SER A 212 12.59 -4.41 11.71
N ARG A 213 13.43 -3.94 10.77
CA ARG A 213 14.15 -2.67 10.84
C ARG A 213 13.44 -1.55 10.09
N PHE A 214 12.11 -1.54 10.09
CA PHE A 214 11.37 -0.44 9.48
C PHE A 214 11.58 0.84 10.27
N ASP A 215 12.44 1.73 9.77
CA ASP A 215 12.49 3.10 10.25
C ASP A 215 11.48 3.94 9.47
N LEU A 216 10.50 4.51 10.18
CA LEU A 216 9.45 5.40 9.66
C LEU A 216 10.00 6.63 8.93
N LYS A 217 11.28 6.94 9.05
CA LYS A 217 11.94 8.08 8.42
C LYS A 217 12.56 7.78 7.05
N GLY A 218 12.40 6.55 6.55
CA GLY A 218 12.86 6.19 5.20
C GLY A 218 14.38 6.20 5.02
N GLN A 219 15.15 6.18 6.08
CA GLN A 219 16.61 6.05 6.02
C GLN A 219 16.98 4.59 6.28
N ARG A 220 17.55 3.95 5.27
CA ARG A 220 18.32 2.71 5.47
C ARG A 220 19.55 3.09 6.30
N ASN A 221 19.64 2.60 7.53
CA ASN A 221 20.88 2.57 8.28
C ASN A 221 21.82 1.52 7.69
#